data_c16cef38b06f5e3f571f631b69c12d23
#
_entry.id   c16cef38b06f5e3f571f631b69c12d23
#
_cell.length_a   1.000
_cell.length_b   1.000
_cell.length_c   1.000
_cell.angle_alpha   90.00
_cell.angle_beta   90.00
_cell.angle_gamma   90.00
#
_symmetry.space_group_name_H-M   'P 1'
#
loop_
_entity.id
_entity.type
_entity.pdbx_description
1 polymer ?
#
loop_
_entity_poly.entity_id
_entity_poly.type
_entity_poly.pdbx_seq_one_letter_code
_entity_poly.pdbx_strand_id
1 'polypeptide(L)'
;MLTRIDFGSLYWPSQITYYGFDLGRQPTEIVEGRNSLLRFNAGMIWSYNPANNQLKTENATKLFAGFAVSNLNRPEQSYLQNGSYRLPMLYKIHGGAEFHLGRRLSLAPDFMVMMQHGIYQFTVGSLLNIAKDIRTPSNPLVTKLNLFTGVWYRSSDALILLVGASNRRFSTAFSYDLNAMPAKAGVHAQGAVELSLAFRFLKEKKPRKISTPLF
;
A
#
# COMPACT_ATOMS: atom_id res chain seq x y z
N MET A 1 1.78 -6.54 -17.57
CA MET A 1 1.40 -7.70 -16.75
C MET A 1 0.85 -8.76 -17.69
N LEU A 2 1.43 -9.94 -17.70
CA LEU A 2 0.94 -11.08 -18.49
C LEU A 2 0.19 -12.01 -17.52
N THR A 3 -1.09 -12.20 -17.76
CA THR A 3 -1.90 -13.12 -16.96
C THR A 3 -2.27 -14.29 -17.85
N ARG A 4 -1.88 -15.47 -17.43
CA ARG A 4 -2.27 -16.74 -18.08
C ARG A 4 -3.33 -17.40 -17.21
N ILE A 5 -4.50 -17.61 -17.76
CA ILE A 5 -5.61 -18.33 -17.10
C ILE A 5 -5.78 -19.65 -17.85
N ASP A 6 -5.88 -20.73 -17.10
CA ASP A 6 -6.26 -22.03 -17.65
C ASP A 6 -7.79 -22.10 -17.75
N PHE A 7 -8.30 -21.85 -18.94
CA PHE A 7 -9.73 -21.84 -19.21
C PHE A 7 -10.34 -23.26 -19.30
N GLY A 8 -9.51 -24.29 -19.46
CA GLY A 8 -9.98 -25.67 -19.50
C GLY A 8 -10.50 -26.20 -18.15
N SER A 9 -10.12 -25.54 -17.06
CA SER A 9 -10.56 -25.89 -15.70
C SER A 9 -11.77 -25.08 -15.22
N LEU A 10 -12.29 -24.15 -16.03
CA LEU A 10 -13.41 -23.29 -15.66
C LEU A 10 -14.75 -23.90 -16.09
N TYR A 11 -15.77 -23.66 -15.28
CA TYR A 11 -17.15 -24.03 -15.56
C TYR A 11 -17.89 -22.81 -16.09
N TRP A 12 -18.58 -22.96 -17.22
CA TRP A 12 -19.24 -21.87 -17.91
C TRP A 12 -20.76 -21.93 -17.78
N PRO A 13 -21.48 -20.80 -17.69
CA PRO A 13 -22.94 -20.80 -17.63
C PRO A 13 -23.62 -21.52 -18.79
N SER A 14 -23.01 -21.49 -19.98
CA SER A 14 -23.53 -22.20 -21.16
C SER A 14 -23.50 -23.72 -21.04
N GLN A 15 -22.73 -24.27 -20.11
CA GLN A 15 -22.65 -25.69 -19.80
C GLN A 15 -23.74 -26.17 -18.81
N ILE A 16 -24.54 -25.22 -18.25
CA ILE A 16 -25.65 -25.56 -17.35
C ILE A 16 -26.83 -26.04 -18.21
N THR A 17 -27.33 -27.22 -17.92
CA THR A 17 -28.53 -27.81 -18.53
C THR A 17 -29.62 -27.97 -17.48
N TYR A 18 -30.85 -28.31 -17.90
CA TYR A 18 -31.95 -28.62 -16.98
C TYR A 18 -31.60 -29.79 -16.03
N TYR A 19 -30.74 -30.71 -16.45
CA TYR A 19 -30.31 -31.89 -15.66
C TYR A 19 -29.03 -31.65 -14.84
N GLY A 20 -28.46 -30.44 -14.87
CA GLY A 20 -27.24 -30.06 -14.16
C GLY A 20 -26.11 -29.65 -15.10
N PHE A 21 -24.90 -29.77 -14.60
CA PHE A 21 -23.69 -29.37 -15.32
C PHE A 21 -23.27 -30.46 -16.32
N ASP A 22 -23.20 -30.11 -17.61
CA ASP A 22 -22.74 -31.01 -18.67
C ASP A 22 -21.31 -30.61 -19.12
N LEU A 23 -20.32 -31.38 -18.66
CA LEU A 23 -18.91 -31.20 -19.02
C LEU A 23 -18.58 -31.55 -20.45
N GLY A 24 -19.44 -32.37 -21.13
CA GLY A 24 -19.28 -32.72 -22.53
C GLY A 24 -19.72 -31.60 -23.50
N ARG A 25 -20.47 -30.63 -23.00
CA ARG A 25 -20.93 -29.50 -23.78
C ARG A 25 -19.82 -28.47 -23.93
N GLN A 26 -19.43 -28.16 -25.18
CA GLN A 26 -18.48 -27.11 -25.42
C GLN A 26 -19.05 -25.75 -24.99
N PRO A 27 -18.29 -24.93 -24.21
CA PRO A 27 -18.72 -23.58 -23.84
C PRO A 27 -18.87 -22.71 -25.10
N THR A 28 -19.94 -21.94 -25.14
CA THR A 28 -20.18 -20.95 -26.23
C THR A 28 -19.36 -19.67 -26.03
N GLU A 29 -18.81 -19.51 -24.82
CA GLU A 29 -17.91 -18.41 -24.50
C GLU A 29 -16.54 -18.65 -25.12
N ILE A 30 -16.24 -17.92 -26.17
CA ILE A 30 -14.92 -17.98 -26.80
C ILE A 30 -13.97 -17.07 -26.03
N VAL A 31 -12.96 -17.67 -25.40
CA VAL A 31 -12.03 -16.98 -24.53
C VAL A 31 -10.63 -16.99 -25.14
N GLU A 32 -9.99 -15.85 -25.15
CA GLU A 32 -8.58 -15.75 -25.53
C GLU A 32 -7.68 -16.16 -24.35
N GLY A 33 -6.87 -17.20 -24.55
CA GLY A 33 -5.97 -17.75 -23.54
C GLY A 33 -4.83 -16.81 -23.08
N ARG A 34 -4.66 -15.65 -23.73
CA ARG A 34 -3.59 -14.69 -23.43
C ARG A 34 -4.04 -13.27 -23.69
N ASN A 35 -4.01 -12.45 -22.65
CA ASN A 35 -4.24 -11.01 -22.77
C ASN A 35 -2.99 -10.24 -22.33
N SER A 36 -2.55 -9.29 -23.15
CA SER A 36 -1.43 -8.40 -22.85
C SER A 36 -1.96 -6.99 -22.61
N LEU A 37 -1.76 -6.50 -21.40
CA LEU A 37 -2.31 -5.23 -20.95
C LEU A 37 -1.21 -4.21 -20.67
N LEU A 38 -1.22 -3.09 -21.38
CA LEU A 38 -0.37 -1.94 -21.14
C LEU A 38 -1.16 -0.87 -20.37
N ARG A 39 -0.64 -0.40 -19.23
CA ARG A 39 -1.28 0.63 -18.37
C ARG A 39 -0.35 1.81 -18.22
N PHE A 40 -0.88 3.02 -18.41
CA PHE A 40 -0.20 4.26 -18.09
C PHE A 40 -0.75 4.84 -16.78
N ASN A 41 0.15 5.22 -15.90
CA ASN A 41 -0.17 5.86 -14.64
C ASN A 41 0.68 7.13 -14.51
N ALA A 42 0.11 8.17 -13.92
CA ALA A 42 0.82 9.41 -13.61
C ALA A 42 0.41 9.90 -12.22
N GLY A 43 1.30 10.63 -11.58
CA GLY A 43 1.01 11.22 -10.28
C GLY A 43 2.08 12.21 -9.87
N MET A 44 1.73 12.97 -8.84
CA MET A 44 2.60 13.97 -8.23
C MET A 44 2.48 13.85 -6.72
N ILE A 45 3.59 14.01 -6.03
CA ILE A 45 3.65 14.14 -4.58
C ILE A 45 4.38 15.43 -4.22
N TRP A 46 3.80 16.18 -3.31
CA TRP A 46 4.42 17.33 -2.69
C TRP A 46 4.75 16.99 -1.24
N SER A 47 5.92 17.41 -0.77
CA SER A 47 6.33 17.21 0.60
C SER A 47 7.01 18.45 1.16
N TYR A 48 6.66 18.80 2.38
CA TYR A 48 7.26 19.87 3.14
C TYR A 48 7.95 19.32 4.38
N ASN A 49 9.26 19.51 4.46
CA ASN A 49 10.08 19.11 5.60
C ASN A 49 10.98 20.25 6.04
N PRO A 50 10.58 21.07 7.04
CA PRO A 50 11.35 22.21 7.48
C PRO A 50 12.67 21.84 8.17
N ALA A 51 12.84 20.61 8.66
CA ALA A 51 14.09 20.15 9.25
C ALA A 51 15.25 20.05 8.24
N ASN A 52 14.98 20.16 6.94
CA ASN A 52 15.98 20.17 5.88
C ASN A 52 16.68 21.54 5.73
N ASN A 53 16.10 22.59 6.25
CA ASN A 53 16.71 23.92 6.33
C ASN A 53 17.52 23.99 7.62
N GLN A 54 18.78 24.31 7.54
CA GLN A 54 19.87 24.35 8.54
C GLN A 54 19.55 24.81 9.98
N LEU A 55 18.35 25.23 10.26
CA LEU A 55 17.82 25.55 11.59
C LEU A 55 17.17 24.28 12.14
N LYS A 56 17.92 23.54 12.96
CA LYS A 56 17.49 22.33 13.67
C LYS A 56 16.32 22.62 14.62
N THR A 57 15.13 22.71 14.10
CA THR A 57 13.93 22.65 14.92
C THR A 57 13.57 21.16 15.06
N GLU A 58 13.98 20.54 16.17
CA GLU A 58 13.76 19.11 16.47
C GLU A 58 12.28 18.70 16.45
N ASN A 59 11.35 19.64 16.46
CA ASN A 59 9.90 19.44 16.54
C ASN A 59 9.15 19.96 15.29
N ALA A 60 9.81 20.03 14.15
CA ALA A 60 9.16 20.55 12.94
C ALA A 60 8.14 19.57 12.37
N THR A 61 6.92 20.05 12.14
CA THR A 61 5.84 19.32 11.48
C THR A 61 6.22 19.07 10.02
N LYS A 62 6.16 17.80 9.60
CA LYS A 62 6.30 17.42 8.20
C LYS A 62 4.92 17.25 7.58
N LEU A 63 4.76 17.68 6.35
CA LEU A 63 3.51 17.56 5.60
C LEU A 63 3.78 16.88 4.26
N PHE A 64 2.82 16.11 3.78
CA PHE A 64 2.82 15.60 2.42
C PHE A 64 1.41 15.59 1.85
N ALA A 65 1.31 15.78 0.54
CA ALA A 65 0.08 15.62 -0.21
C ALA A 65 0.40 15.04 -1.59
N GLY A 66 -0.45 14.19 -2.10
CA GLY A 66 -0.23 13.57 -3.39
C GLY A 66 -1.53 13.31 -4.14
N PHE A 67 -1.39 13.27 -5.46
CA PHE A 67 -2.45 12.94 -6.39
C PHE A 67 -1.89 11.97 -7.44
N ALA A 68 -2.67 10.95 -7.79
CA ALA A 68 -2.30 10.00 -8.82
C ALA A 68 -3.53 9.57 -9.63
N VAL A 69 -3.30 9.33 -10.91
CA VAL A 69 -4.28 8.74 -11.83
C VAL A 69 -3.70 7.47 -12.42
N SER A 70 -4.41 6.38 -12.28
CA SER A 70 -4.07 5.10 -12.90
C SER A 70 -5.01 4.80 -14.07
N ASN A 71 -4.53 3.96 -15.01
CA ASN A 71 -5.27 3.57 -16.21
C ASN A 71 -5.65 4.77 -17.12
N LEU A 72 -4.73 5.72 -17.30
CA LEU A 72 -4.95 6.91 -18.14
C LEU A 72 -5.41 6.57 -19.57
N ASN A 73 -4.88 5.50 -20.12
CA ASN A 73 -5.20 5.01 -21.46
C ASN A 73 -6.45 4.14 -21.52
N ARG A 74 -7.15 3.91 -20.38
CA ARG A 74 -8.34 3.06 -20.29
C ARG A 74 -8.19 1.77 -21.10
N PRO A 75 -7.17 0.94 -20.83
CA PRO A 75 -6.88 -0.20 -21.66
C PRO A 75 -8.05 -1.18 -21.68
N GLU A 76 -8.21 -1.85 -22.77
CA GLU A 76 -9.23 -2.88 -22.92
C GLU A 76 -8.78 -4.16 -22.19
N GLN A 77 -9.61 -4.64 -21.31
CA GLN A 77 -9.38 -5.84 -20.53
C GLN A 77 -10.57 -6.78 -20.73
N SER A 78 -10.58 -7.49 -21.85
CA SER A 78 -11.55 -8.54 -22.10
C SER A 78 -10.83 -9.84 -22.37
N TYR A 79 -11.37 -10.91 -21.82
CA TYR A 79 -10.96 -12.28 -22.14
C TYR A 79 -11.97 -12.94 -23.09
N LEU A 80 -13.09 -12.27 -23.39
CA LEU A 80 -14.09 -12.72 -24.32
C LEU A 80 -13.86 -12.08 -25.69
N GLN A 81 -13.86 -12.82 -26.77
CA GLN A 81 -13.62 -12.31 -28.12
C GLN A 81 -14.61 -11.21 -28.55
N ASN A 82 -15.85 -11.27 -28.06
CA ASN A 82 -16.90 -10.30 -28.37
C ASN A 82 -17.18 -9.33 -27.21
N GLY A 83 -16.39 -9.33 -26.14
CA GLY A 83 -16.57 -8.45 -25.00
C GLY A 83 -15.54 -7.33 -25.01
N SER A 84 -15.96 -6.08 -25.04
CA SER A 84 -15.06 -4.94 -24.83
C SER A 84 -15.32 -4.35 -23.45
N TYR A 85 -14.43 -4.61 -22.51
CA TYR A 85 -14.44 -3.96 -21.19
C TYR A 85 -13.22 -3.04 -21.08
N ARG A 86 -13.47 -1.74 -21.00
CA ARG A 86 -12.41 -0.75 -20.79
C ARG A 86 -12.23 -0.49 -19.31
N LEU A 87 -11.02 -0.69 -18.84
CA LEU A 87 -10.67 -0.46 -17.45
C LEU A 87 -10.82 1.03 -17.11
N PRO A 88 -11.70 1.41 -16.16
CA PRO A 88 -11.92 2.81 -15.83
C PRO A 88 -10.69 3.42 -15.14
N MET A 89 -10.54 4.73 -15.29
CA MET A 89 -9.51 5.49 -14.58
C MET A 89 -9.73 5.37 -13.07
N LEU A 90 -8.63 5.23 -12.34
CA LEU A 90 -8.61 5.26 -10.89
C LEU A 90 -7.88 6.52 -10.43
N TYR A 91 -8.60 7.38 -9.74
CA TYR A 91 -8.09 8.60 -9.12
C TYR A 91 -7.75 8.32 -7.66
N LYS A 92 -6.59 8.82 -7.22
CA LYS A 92 -6.13 8.70 -5.84
C LYS A 92 -5.68 10.06 -5.34
N ILE A 93 -6.16 10.45 -4.17
CA ILE A 93 -5.70 11.64 -3.44
C ILE A 93 -5.30 11.14 -2.07
N HIS A 94 -4.13 11.54 -1.60
CA HIS A 94 -3.66 11.20 -0.28
C HIS A 94 -2.89 12.35 0.34
N GLY A 95 -2.83 12.37 1.64
CA GLY A 95 -2.07 13.36 2.37
C GLY A 95 -1.94 13.01 3.83
N GLY A 96 -1.01 13.68 4.49
CA GLY A 96 -0.78 13.45 5.90
C GLY A 96 0.22 14.45 6.48
N ALA A 97 0.38 14.33 7.80
CA ALA A 97 1.30 15.12 8.57
C ALA A 97 2.05 14.25 9.57
N GLU A 98 3.25 14.66 9.98
CA GLU A 98 3.96 14.07 11.11
C GLU A 98 4.19 15.16 12.15
N PHE A 99 3.58 14.98 13.33
CA PHE A 99 3.71 15.86 14.48
C PHE A 99 4.64 15.23 15.51
N HIS A 100 5.66 15.94 15.91
CA HIS A 100 6.54 15.52 17.01
C HIS A 100 5.94 15.96 18.34
N LEU A 101 5.47 15.02 19.15
CA LEU A 101 4.90 15.25 20.47
C LEU A 101 5.99 15.31 21.57
N GLY A 102 7.26 15.26 21.19
CA GLY A 102 8.41 15.29 22.05
C GLY A 102 9.63 14.64 21.39
N ARG A 103 10.69 14.43 22.16
CA ARG A 103 11.96 13.90 21.63
C ARG A 103 11.88 12.45 21.11
N ARG A 104 10.89 11.68 21.54
CA ARG A 104 10.79 10.24 21.24
C ARG A 104 9.46 9.81 20.67
N LEU A 105 8.49 10.69 20.66
CA LEU A 105 7.12 10.38 20.27
C LEU A 105 6.73 11.24 19.06
N SER A 106 6.21 10.62 18.01
CA SER A 106 5.56 11.32 16.89
C SER A 106 4.25 10.66 16.50
N LEU A 107 3.30 11.48 16.10
CA LEU A 107 1.99 11.10 15.59
C LEU A 107 1.92 11.46 14.11
N ALA A 108 1.55 10.50 13.28
CA ALA A 108 1.49 10.70 11.83
C ALA A 108 0.08 10.34 11.31
N PRO A 109 -0.89 11.27 11.41
CA PRO A 109 -2.19 11.11 10.77
C PRO A 109 -2.06 11.19 9.25
N ASP A 110 -2.83 10.35 8.56
CA ASP A 110 -2.91 10.33 7.12
C ASP A 110 -4.32 9.98 6.63
N PHE A 111 -4.56 10.30 5.36
CA PHE A 111 -5.78 9.92 4.67
C PHE A 111 -5.51 9.57 3.21
N MET A 112 -6.37 8.75 2.65
CA MET A 112 -6.39 8.43 1.24
C MET A 112 -7.83 8.33 0.74
N VAL A 113 -8.09 8.94 -0.40
CA VAL A 113 -9.37 8.82 -1.13
C VAL A 113 -9.08 8.21 -2.49
N MET A 114 -9.83 7.17 -2.82
CA MET A 114 -9.80 6.51 -4.13
C MET A 114 -11.17 6.61 -4.77
N MET A 115 -11.18 6.88 -6.08
CA MET A 115 -12.40 6.98 -6.87
C MET A 115 -12.22 6.24 -8.19
N GLN A 116 -13.10 5.27 -8.47
CA GLN A 116 -13.11 4.52 -9.71
C GLN A 116 -14.54 4.19 -10.11
N HIS A 117 -14.93 4.57 -11.32
CA HIS A 117 -16.26 4.24 -11.87
C HIS A 117 -17.45 4.57 -10.95
N GLY A 118 -17.40 5.74 -10.30
CA GLY A 118 -18.46 6.15 -9.37
C GLY A 118 -18.41 5.51 -7.97
N ILE A 119 -17.48 4.59 -7.74
CA ILE A 119 -17.24 4.01 -6.42
C ILE A 119 -16.18 4.85 -5.71
N TYR A 120 -16.46 5.22 -4.47
CA TYR A 120 -15.59 5.99 -3.60
C TYR A 120 -15.14 5.13 -2.42
N GLN A 121 -13.87 5.16 -2.14
CA GLN A 121 -13.29 4.57 -0.93
C GLN A 121 -12.39 5.61 -0.27
N PHE A 122 -12.60 5.84 1.02
CA PHE A 122 -11.68 6.64 1.81
C PHE A 122 -11.07 5.81 2.93
N THR A 123 -9.83 6.10 3.23
CA THR A 123 -9.10 5.53 4.36
C THR A 123 -8.55 6.69 5.16
N VAL A 124 -8.73 6.67 6.47
CA VAL A 124 -8.19 7.68 7.38
C VAL A 124 -7.63 6.97 8.61
N GLY A 125 -6.50 7.43 9.09
CA GLY A 125 -5.90 6.82 10.26
C GLY A 125 -4.72 7.60 10.79
N SER A 126 -3.98 6.97 11.67
CA SER A 126 -2.79 7.56 12.25
C SER A 126 -1.80 6.51 12.72
N LEU A 127 -0.53 6.81 12.57
CA LEU A 127 0.60 6.05 13.09
C LEU A 127 1.21 6.77 14.29
N LEU A 128 1.37 6.07 15.38
CA LEU A 128 2.13 6.51 16.55
C LEU A 128 3.52 5.88 16.49
N ASN A 129 4.57 6.69 16.48
CA ASN A 129 5.96 6.23 16.50
C ASN A 129 6.63 6.56 17.82
N ILE A 130 7.36 5.58 18.35
CA ILE A 130 8.11 5.68 19.61
C ILE A 130 9.57 5.36 19.31
N ALA A 131 10.42 6.38 19.31
CA ALA A 131 11.86 6.21 19.10
C ALA A 131 12.54 5.83 20.41
N LYS A 132 13.31 4.73 20.37
CA LYS A 132 14.11 4.25 21.52
C LYS A 132 15.58 4.12 21.10
N ASP A 133 16.47 4.74 21.87
CA ASP A 133 17.91 4.57 21.71
C ASP A 133 18.33 3.31 22.47
N ILE A 134 18.84 2.31 21.76
CA ILE A 134 19.41 1.10 22.34
C ILE A 134 20.92 1.25 22.35
N ARG A 135 21.52 1.30 23.56
CA ARG A 135 22.96 1.22 23.76
C ARG A 135 23.30 -0.20 24.15
N THR A 136 24.14 -0.86 23.37
CA THR A 136 24.65 -2.18 23.69
C THR A 136 26.05 -2.02 24.29
N PRO A 137 26.39 -2.68 25.41
CA PRO A 137 27.72 -2.57 26.04
C PRO A 137 28.87 -2.92 25.10
N SER A 138 28.62 -3.81 24.14
CA SER A 138 29.62 -4.30 23.17
C SER A 138 29.78 -3.41 21.94
N ASN A 139 28.89 -2.43 21.69
CA ASN A 139 28.98 -1.54 20.55
C ASN A 139 28.46 -0.14 20.93
N PRO A 140 29.36 0.87 21.03
CA PRO A 140 28.96 2.24 21.36
C PRO A 140 28.15 2.94 20.28
N LEU A 141 27.93 2.31 19.12
CA LEU A 141 27.07 2.82 18.09
C LEU A 141 25.61 2.69 18.55
N VAL A 142 25.00 3.84 18.83
CA VAL A 142 23.59 3.94 19.22
C VAL A 142 22.71 3.42 18.07
N THR A 143 22.11 2.25 18.27
CA THR A 143 21.13 1.74 17.31
C THR A 143 19.77 2.34 17.68
N LYS A 144 19.23 3.18 16.79
CA LYS A 144 17.89 3.71 16.95
C LYS A 144 16.88 2.63 16.58
N LEU A 145 16.10 2.19 17.56
CA LEU A 145 14.92 1.35 17.34
C LEU A 145 13.69 2.26 17.36
N ASN A 146 12.86 2.15 16.34
CA ASN A 146 11.58 2.82 16.26
C ASN A 146 10.48 1.76 16.37
N LEU A 147 9.67 1.82 17.40
CA LEU A 147 8.45 1.04 17.56
C LEU A 147 7.30 1.88 17.02
N PHE A 148 6.37 1.26 16.32
CA PHE A 148 5.22 1.97 15.80
C PHE A 148 3.96 1.13 15.90
N THR A 149 2.84 1.81 16.12
CA THR A 149 1.50 1.23 16.09
C THR A 149 0.56 2.19 15.40
N GLY A 150 -0.44 1.68 14.73
CA GLY A 150 -1.37 2.52 13.99
C GLY A 150 -2.75 1.91 13.88
N VAL A 151 -3.71 2.77 13.59
CA VAL A 151 -5.09 2.40 13.34
C VAL A 151 -5.61 3.19 12.15
N TRP A 152 -6.27 2.49 11.21
CA TRP A 152 -6.93 3.10 10.06
C TRP A 152 -8.35 2.57 9.92
N TYR A 153 -9.25 3.47 9.59
CA TYR A 153 -10.59 3.15 9.17
C TYR A 153 -10.68 3.25 7.64
N ARG A 154 -11.11 2.19 7.01
CA ARG A 154 -11.41 2.12 5.57
C ARG A 154 -12.91 2.08 5.40
N SER A 155 -13.44 3.05 4.62
CA SER A 155 -14.88 3.19 4.44
C SER A 155 -15.52 1.92 3.90
N SER A 156 -16.65 1.54 4.50
CA SER A 156 -17.51 0.43 4.10
C SER A 156 -16.87 -0.97 4.17
N ASP A 157 -15.71 -1.11 4.81
CA ASP A 157 -14.98 -2.37 4.71
C ASP A 157 -14.29 -2.78 6.02
N ALA A 158 -13.29 -2.03 6.51
CA ALA A 158 -12.44 -2.54 7.58
C ALA A 158 -11.93 -1.49 8.57
N LEU A 159 -11.62 -1.95 9.76
CA LEU A 159 -10.73 -1.31 10.71
C LEU A 159 -9.38 -2.04 10.68
N ILE A 160 -8.30 -1.33 10.35
CA ILE A 160 -6.97 -1.88 10.19
C ILE A 160 -6.16 -1.52 11.41
N LEU A 161 -5.63 -2.52 12.09
CA LEU A 161 -4.69 -2.37 13.21
C LEU A 161 -3.30 -2.76 12.74
N LEU A 162 -2.29 -1.99 13.13
CA LEU A 162 -0.90 -2.24 12.75
C LEU A 162 0.02 -2.06 13.94
N VAL A 163 1.00 -2.95 14.06
CA VAL A 163 2.11 -2.85 15.02
C VAL A 163 3.40 -3.25 14.32
N GLY A 164 4.49 -2.57 14.65
CA GLY A 164 5.76 -2.90 14.03
C GLY A 164 6.95 -2.31 14.75
N ALA A 165 8.11 -2.69 14.23
CA ALA A 165 9.40 -2.21 14.68
C ALA A 165 10.32 -1.95 13.50
N SER A 166 11.09 -0.90 13.57
CA SER A 166 12.06 -0.57 12.53
C SER A 166 13.37 -0.05 13.11
N ASN A 167 14.43 -0.36 12.43
CA ASN A 167 15.72 0.26 12.64
C ASN A 167 16.24 0.85 11.33
N ARG A 168 17.50 1.28 11.32
CA ARG A 168 18.11 1.88 10.11
C ARG A 168 18.06 0.98 8.86
N ARG A 169 18.16 -0.34 9.01
CA ARG A 169 18.27 -1.30 7.91
C ARG A 169 17.05 -2.19 7.71
N PHE A 170 16.34 -2.48 8.78
CA PHE A 170 15.27 -3.45 8.80
C PHE A 170 13.98 -2.83 9.34
N SER A 171 12.85 -3.20 8.77
CA SER A 171 11.51 -2.87 9.27
C SER A 171 10.62 -4.09 9.15
N THR A 172 9.89 -4.38 10.21
CA THR A 172 8.84 -5.41 10.23
C THR A 172 7.57 -4.81 10.76
N ALA A 173 6.46 -5.21 10.17
CA ALA A 173 5.13 -4.81 10.62
C ALA A 173 4.17 -5.99 10.50
N PHE A 174 3.25 -6.06 11.42
CA PHE A 174 2.12 -6.96 11.45
C PHE A 174 0.85 -6.13 11.41
N SER A 175 -0.05 -6.42 10.48
CA SER A 175 -1.35 -5.79 10.40
C SER A 175 -2.48 -6.80 10.46
N TYR A 176 -3.61 -6.36 11.00
CA TYR A 176 -4.83 -7.13 11.08
C TYR A 176 -6.02 -6.27 10.63
N ASP A 177 -6.68 -6.70 9.59
CA ASP A 177 -7.89 -6.06 9.06
C ASP A 177 -9.12 -6.69 9.72
N LEU A 178 -9.82 -5.91 10.54
CA LEU A 178 -11.11 -6.27 11.11
C LEU A 178 -12.20 -5.85 10.12
N ASN A 179 -12.90 -6.79 9.53
CA ASN A 179 -14.04 -6.48 8.64
C ASN A 179 -15.15 -5.83 9.46
N ALA A 180 -15.48 -4.58 9.16
CA ALA A 180 -16.49 -3.79 9.87
C ALA A 180 -17.92 -4.07 9.40
N MET A 181 -18.09 -4.73 8.26
CA MET A 181 -19.42 -5.15 7.78
C MET A 181 -19.60 -6.65 7.97
N PRO A 182 -20.66 -7.08 8.70
CA PRO A 182 -21.08 -8.47 8.66
C PRO A 182 -21.55 -8.75 7.21
N ALA A 183 -20.81 -9.63 6.52
CA ALA A 183 -21.26 -10.15 5.24
C ALA A 183 -22.67 -10.68 5.42
N LYS A 184 -23.62 -10.26 4.57
CA LYS A 184 -24.99 -10.74 4.59
C LYS A 184 -24.99 -12.26 4.63
N ALA A 185 -25.58 -12.81 5.70
CA ALA A 185 -25.93 -14.20 5.92
C ALA A 185 -24.88 -15.25 5.45
N GLY A 186 -24.09 -15.77 6.38
CA GLY A 186 -23.46 -17.09 6.23
C GLY A 186 -21.94 -17.12 6.01
N VAL A 187 -21.28 -16.00 5.83
CA VAL A 187 -19.81 -15.97 5.77
C VAL A 187 -19.30 -15.36 7.09
N HIS A 188 -18.54 -16.14 7.85
CA HIS A 188 -17.83 -15.61 9.00
C HIS A 188 -16.94 -14.46 8.54
N ALA A 189 -17.09 -13.29 9.16
CA ALA A 189 -16.24 -12.12 8.93
C ALA A 189 -14.81 -12.44 9.41
N GLN A 190 -14.06 -13.17 8.58
CA GLN A 190 -12.66 -13.46 8.85
C GLN A 190 -11.86 -12.22 8.44
N GLY A 191 -11.11 -11.66 9.41
CA GLY A 191 -10.17 -10.61 9.13
C GLY A 191 -8.99 -11.11 8.31
N ALA A 192 -8.26 -10.20 7.67
CA ALA A 192 -7.03 -10.50 6.97
C ALA A 192 -5.82 -10.19 7.85
N VAL A 193 -4.83 -11.08 7.81
CA VAL A 193 -3.54 -10.91 8.49
C VAL A 193 -2.48 -10.63 7.45
N GLU A 194 -1.63 -9.63 7.66
CA GLU A 194 -0.51 -9.32 6.78
C GLU A 194 0.78 -9.16 7.60
N LEU A 195 1.86 -9.76 7.11
CA LEU A 195 3.21 -9.57 7.62
C LEU A 195 4.05 -8.85 6.57
N SER A 196 4.56 -7.68 6.92
CA SER A 196 5.42 -6.87 6.06
C SER A 196 6.86 -6.90 6.56
N LEU A 197 7.80 -7.17 5.65
CA LEU A 197 9.23 -7.13 5.91
C LEU A 197 9.89 -6.22 4.89
N ALA A 198 10.69 -5.25 5.36
CA ALA A 198 11.44 -4.35 4.47
C ALA A 198 12.91 -4.27 4.86
N PHE A 199 13.76 -4.40 3.88
CA PHE A 199 15.22 -4.28 4.01
C PHE A 199 15.71 -3.06 3.25
N ARG A 200 16.56 -2.22 3.89
CA ARG A 200 17.15 -1.03 3.29
C ARG A 200 18.65 -1.18 3.14
N PHE A 201 19.13 -1.18 1.91
CA PHE A 201 20.55 -1.17 1.61
C PHE A 201 21.06 0.28 1.64
N LEU A 202 21.74 0.66 2.71
CA LEU A 202 22.29 2.00 2.87
C LEU A 202 23.76 1.99 2.47
N LYS A 203 24.10 2.75 1.43
CA LYS A 203 25.49 3.03 1.10
C LYS A 203 26.00 4.12 2.05
N GLU A 204 26.95 3.79 2.93
CA GLU A 204 27.56 4.79 3.82
C GLU A 204 28.39 5.77 2.98
N LYS A 205 28.02 7.04 2.98
CA LYS A 205 28.90 8.09 2.46
C LYS A 205 30.07 8.19 3.44
N LYS A 206 31.27 7.79 3.02
CA LYS A 206 32.49 8.08 3.78
C LYS A 206 32.55 9.60 3.98
N PRO A 207 32.84 10.08 5.21
CA PRO A 207 33.02 11.49 5.43
C PRO A 207 34.18 11.96 4.53
N ARG A 208 33.95 13.03 3.75
CA ARG A 208 35.03 13.68 3.02
C ARG A 208 36.06 14.13 4.06
N LYS A 209 37.24 13.56 4.02
CA LYS A 209 38.39 14.13 4.73
C LYS A 209 38.66 15.51 4.12
N ILE A 210 38.28 16.55 4.82
CA ILE A 210 38.71 17.90 4.50
C ILE A 210 40.21 17.93 4.90
N SER A 211 41.08 17.82 3.92
CA SER A 211 42.48 18.15 4.15
C SER A 211 42.57 19.66 4.27
N THR A 212 42.66 20.16 5.48
CA THR A 212 43.12 21.54 5.72
C THR A 212 44.56 21.62 5.21
N PRO A 213 44.90 22.50 4.26
CA PRO A 213 46.26 22.76 3.94
C PRO A 213 46.93 23.36 5.17
N LEU A 214 47.99 22.73 5.66
CA LEU A 214 48.92 23.29 6.64
C LEU A 214 49.72 24.37 5.88
N PHE A 215 49.48 25.63 6.24
CA PHE A 215 50.42 26.71 5.99
C PHE A 215 51.41 26.79 7.16
#